data_8b2f1626544b18b886cafd176191ad82
#
_entry.id   8b2f1626544b18b886cafd176191ad82
#
_cell.length_a   1.000
_cell.length_b   1.000
_cell.length_c   1.000
_cell.angle_alpha   90.00
_cell.angle_beta   90.00
_cell.angle_gamma   90.00
#
_symmetry.space_group_name_H-M   'P 1'
#
loop_
_entity.id
_entity.type
_entity.pdbx_description
1 polymer ?
#
loop_
_entity_poly.entity_id
_entity_poly.type
_entity_poly.pdbx_seq_one_letter_code
_entity_poly.pdbx_strand_id
1 'polypeptide(L)'
;MKVGYTHLFLFVLIATSSLQLQAQKSIDDYPKIYSAYQDILKLKLSSGRKKLKAIIPSHEELGHYHYTQSLADVVEILVSEDSDLYKKYEDSEGEHLDGLSELDSKDPYKRFYSAEIKIQWALVSTLFQDEMKAGWSLKSAYGEIQENIKQHPDFIHNNKSLGTLHVLFATVPESYHWVLKIFGLKSNVIEGWGELRKIEPSNPYWLETSLAKSLIALNIINKEKVTMDILDDLLASNKDNLIVNYLHNVALIKYARSEEALPSMIRLTYVGGSYSPIHNVYYKLGEIYIQKQQYALARLNYSKFLNRYKGKNYIKDTWFKIFLTYWLDGEDKLAELHWEKAQKAGRELVAADKNAADYLSGSYPNKELYKARLAVDGGYFHIAHSVLKHIKQESIKGKKDEVEYFYRYGRLYDKEGKEEDALFHYLNTIKKSGDENWYYAPSACLQVGYIYESRLDDEKATYYYKKAQSYSKHKYKDGIDYQAKAALLLLGNKR
;
A
#
# COMPACT_ATOMS: atom_id res chain seq x y z
N MET A 1 41.56 -69.58 50.94
CA MET A 1 42.06 -68.60 49.99
C MET A 1 40.92 -68.16 49.06
N LYS A 2 40.26 -67.09 49.32
CA LYS A 2 39.28 -66.48 48.41
C LYS A 2 39.51 -64.96 48.50
N VAL A 3 39.89 -64.37 47.37
CA VAL A 3 40.09 -62.92 47.17
C VAL A 3 38.74 -62.36 46.86
N GLY A 4 38.27 -61.41 47.67
CA GLY A 4 37.05 -60.65 47.38
C GLY A 4 37.36 -59.39 46.60
N TYR A 5 36.64 -59.20 45.51
CA TYR A 5 36.63 -57.96 44.76
C TYR A 5 35.48 -57.03 45.22
N THR A 6 35.83 -55.97 45.83
CA THR A 6 34.93 -54.87 46.18
C THR A 6 34.76 -53.98 44.98
N HIS A 7 33.53 -53.94 44.37
CA HIS A 7 33.19 -53.02 43.35
C HIS A 7 32.81 -51.65 43.96
N LEU A 8 33.65 -50.68 43.68
CA LEU A 8 33.38 -49.24 43.95
C LEU A 8 32.46 -48.67 42.87
N PHE A 9 31.17 -48.54 43.22
CA PHE A 9 30.26 -47.80 42.35
C PHE A 9 30.46 -46.30 42.53
N LEU A 10 31.10 -45.65 41.53
CA LEU A 10 31.22 -44.18 41.43
C LEU A 10 29.89 -43.67 40.84
N PHE A 11 29.01 -43.11 41.66
CA PHE A 11 27.86 -42.32 41.19
C PHE A 11 28.37 -40.99 40.69
N VAL A 12 28.49 -40.84 39.37
CA VAL A 12 28.66 -39.54 38.72
C VAL A 12 27.26 -38.90 38.68
N LEU A 13 26.99 -37.99 39.61
CA LEU A 13 25.85 -37.06 39.53
C LEU A 13 26.13 -36.09 38.39
N ILE A 14 25.60 -36.41 37.21
CA ILE A 14 25.47 -35.42 36.14
C ILE A 14 24.34 -34.45 36.59
N ALA A 15 24.74 -33.36 37.21
CA ALA A 15 23.87 -32.22 37.37
C ALA A 15 23.59 -31.66 35.97
N THR A 16 22.55 -32.18 35.33
CA THR A 16 21.93 -31.48 34.20
C THR A 16 21.31 -30.20 34.74
N SER A 17 22.09 -29.13 34.74
CA SER A 17 21.54 -27.80 34.82
C SER A 17 20.66 -27.65 33.56
N SER A 18 19.39 -28.00 33.70
CA SER A 18 18.35 -27.53 32.79
C SER A 18 18.37 -26.02 32.88
N LEU A 19 19.16 -25.36 32.02
CA LEU A 19 18.89 -24.03 31.60
C LEU A 19 17.49 -24.12 30.98
N GLN A 20 16.45 -23.90 31.79
CA GLN A 20 15.17 -23.50 31.25
C GLN A 20 15.46 -22.20 30.48
N LEU A 21 15.62 -22.32 29.15
CA LEU A 21 15.39 -21.18 28.29
C LEU A 21 13.95 -20.75 28.65
N GLN A 22 13.84 -19.74 29.49
CA GLN A 22 12.57 -19.08 29.75
C GLN A 22 12.11 -18.58 28.39
N ALA A 23 11.07 -19.22 27.86
CA ALA A 23 10.49 -18.77 26.60
C ALA A 23 10.19 -17.28 26.75
N GLN A 24 10.82 -16.47 25.90
CA GLN A 24 10.75 -15.04 26.02
C GLN A 24 9.32 -14.61 25.75
N LYS A 25 8.72 -13.91 26.71
CA LYS A 25 7.31 -13.51 26.66
C LYS A 25 7.06 -12.56 25.47
N SER A 26 6.03 -12.85 24.70
CA SER A 26 5.57 -12.03 23.58
C SER A 26 4.57 -10.97 24.06
N ILE A 27 4.19 -10.04 23.17
CA ILE A 27 3.28 -8.92 23.50
C ILE A 27 1.91 -9.41 24.01
N ASP A 28 1.43 -10.55 23.55
CA ASP A 28 0.17 -11.17 23.95
C ASP A 28 0.22 -11.81 25.36
N ASP A 29 1.42 -12.06 25.89
CA ASP A 29 1.63 -12.45 27.29
C ASP A 29 1.39 -11.27 28.26
N TYR A 30 1.24 -10.04 27.74
CA TYR A 30 0.97 -8.81 28.50
C TYR A 30 -0.42 -8.24 28.15
N PRO A 31 -1.52 -8.78 28.70
CA PRO A 31 -2.89 -8.54 28.23
C PRO A 31 -3.30 -7.05 28.15
N LYS A 32 -2.79 -6.23 29.06
CA LYS A 32 -3.11 -4.78 29.08
C LYS A 32 -2.48 -4.05 27.89
N ILE A 33 -1.20 -4.34 27.59
CA ILE A 33 -0.47 -3.75 26.46
C ILE A 33 -1.05 -4.30 25.17
N TYR A 34 -1.25 -5.62 25.08
CA TYR A 34 -1.83 -6.25 23.89
C TYR A 34 -3.23 -5.73 23.56
N SER A 35 -4.07 -5.51 24.58
CA SER A 35 -5.38 -4.89 24.39
C SER A 35 -5.29 -3.44 23.85
N ALA A 36 -4.30 -2.67 24.27
CA ALA A 36 -4.04 -1.33 23.73
C ALA A 36 -3.55 -1.41 22.28
N TYR A 37 -2.61 -2.31 21.98
CA TYR A 37 -2.09 -2.59 20.64
C TYR A 37 -3.21 -2.95 19.66
N GLN A 38 -4.11 -3.85 20.07
CA GLN A 38 -5.26 -4.22 19.24
C GLN A 38 -6.22 -3.05 18.98
N ASP A 39 -6.46 -2.19 19.99
CA ASP A 39 -7.30 -1.00 19.80
C ASP A 39 -6.66 -0.02 18.82
N ILE A 40 -5.34 0.17 18.87
CA ILE A 40 -4.61 1.03 17.94
C ILE A 40 -4.73 0.52 16.52
N LEU A 41 -4.53 -0.78 16.28
CA LEU A 41 -4.68 -1.39 14.95
C LEU A 41 -6.11 -1.35 14.41
N LYS A 42 -7.12 -1.14 15.28
CA LYS A 42 -8.52 -0.94 14.89
C LYS A 42 -8.88 0.54 14.69
N LEU A 43 -7.94 1.47 14.83
CA LEU A 43 -8.15 2.93 14.90
C LEU A 43 -8.95 3.40 16.11
N LYS A 44 -9.00 2.65 17.20
CA LYS A 44 -9.52 3.10 18.49
C LYS A 44 -8.42 3.82 19.28
N LEU A 45 -7.80 4.84 18.69
CA LEU A 45 -6.60 5.48 19.23
C LEU A 45 -6.80 6.06 20.63
N SER A 46 -7.92 6.75 20.88
CA SER A 46 -8.24 7.27 22.23
C SER A 46 -8.31 6.16 23.27
N SER A 47 -8.92 5.01 22.94
CA SER A 47 -9.00 3.86 23.83
C SER A 47 -7.62 3.24 24.09
N GLY A 48 -6.86 2.99 23.01
CA GLY A 48 -5.50 2.44 23.11
C GLY A 48 -4.58 3.31 23.98
N ARG A 49 -4.55 4.61 23.70
CA ARG A 49 -3.76 5.59 24.50
C ARG A 49 -4.21 5.67 25.97
N LYS A 50 -5.52 5.62 26.23
CA LYS A 50 -6.04 5.59 27.60
C LYS A 50 -5.58 4.35 28.37
N LYS A 51 -5.59 3.18 27.70
CA LYS A 51 -5.09 1.93 28.29
C LYS A 51 -3.59 2.03 28.59
N LEU A 52 -2.77 2.52 27.64
CA LEU A 52 -1.33 2.68 27.83
C LEU A 52 -1.02 3.64 28.99
N LYS A 53 -1.70 4.77 29.08
CA LYS A 53 -1.50 5.73 30.19
C LYS A 53 -1.81 5.17 31.59
N ALA A 54 -2.60 4.11 31.68
CA ALA A 54 -2.94 3.45 32.93
C ALA A 54 -1.91 2.35 33.32
N ILE A 55 -0.87 2.13 32.51
CA ILE A 55 0.18 1.14 32.74
C ILE A 55 1.43 1.85 33.26
N ILE A 56 1.97 1.34 34.36
CA ILE A 56 3.35 1.61 34.77
C ILE A 56 4.12 0.35 34.38
N PRO A 57 4.89 0.37 33.26
CA PRO A 57 5.50 -0.84 32.74
C PRO A 57 6.59 -1.35 33.68
N SER A 58 6.62 -2.67 33.91
CA SER A 58 7.77 -3.34 34.48
C SER A 58 8.92 -3.36 33.47
N HIS A 59 10.13 -3.72 33.91
CA HIS A 59 11.29 -3.83 33.02
C HIS A 59 11.05 -4.78 31.84
N GLU A 60 10.36 -5.91 32.06
CA GLU A 60 10.01 -6.87 31.01
C GLU A 60 8.98 -6.31 30.00
N GLU A 61 8.14 -5.36 30.42
CA GLU A 61 7.09 -4.76 29.59
C GLU A 61 7.57 -3.56 28.76
N LEU A 62 8.73 -2.98 29.09
CA LEU A 62 9.20 -1.72 28.48
C LEU A 62 9.22 -1.78 26.95
N GLY A 63 9.77 -2.84 26.37
CA GLY A 63 9.85 -2.99 24.93
C GLY A 63 8.49 -2.98 24.26
N HIS A 64 7.56 -3.79 24.75
CA HIS A 64 6.20 -3.89 24.23
C HIS A 64 5.42 -2.57 24.42
N TYR A 65 5.67 -1.89 25.54
CA TYR A 65 5.03 -0.62 25.87
C TYR A 65 5.48 0.50 24.92
N HIS A 66 6.79 0.73 24.76
CA HIS A 66 7.32 1.77 23.88
C HIS A 66 7.00 1.51 22.40
N TYR A 67 7.08 0.26 21.95
CA TYR A 67 6.63 -0.10 20.61
C TYR A 67 5.15 0.25 20.38
N THR A 68 4.28 -0.08 21.33
CA THR A 68 2.84 0.18 21.20
C THR A 68 2.52 1.68 21.24
N GLN A 69 3.26 2.47 22.04
CA GLN A 69 3.13 3.92 22.04
C GLN A 69 3.57 4.54 20.71
N SER A 70 4.75 4.14 20.20
CA SER A 70 5.24 4.57 18.89
C SER A 70 4.23 4.25 17.78
N LEU A 71 3.66 3.04 17.79
CA LEU A 71 2.63 2.65 16.83
C LEU A 71 1.40 3.55 16.90
N ALA A 72 0.98 3.97 18.09
CA ALA A 72 -0.16 4.90 18.25
C ALA A 72 0.13 6.28 17.64
N ASP A 73 1.33 6.81 17.83
CA ASP A 73 1.75 8.09 17.27
C ASP A 73 1.82 8.02 15.74
N VAL A 74 2.47 7.00 15.22
CA VAL A 74 2.64 6.78 13.79
C VAL A 74 1.30 6.55 13.07
N VAL A 75 0.41 5.71 13.61
CA VAL A 75 -0.91 5.46 13.02
C VAL A 75 -1.76 6.73 13.00
N GLU A 76 -1.71 7.54 14.06
CA GLU A 76 -2.43 8.83 14.09
C GLU A 76 -1.93 9.78 13.00
N ILE A 77 -0.61 9.90 12.83
CA ILE A 77 -0.01 10.73 11.78
C ILE A 77 -0.34 10.20 10.38
N LEU A 78 -0.15 8.90 10.13
CA LEU A 78 -0.36 8.30 8.81
C LEU A 78 -1.83 8.37 8.33
N VAL A 79 -2.79 8.28 9.26
CA VAL A 79 -4.23 8.34 8.92
C VAL A 79 -4.70 9.77 8.75
N SER A 80 -4.18 10.72 9.53
CA SER A 80 -4.60 12.13 9.46
C SER A 80 -3.79 12.94 8.44
N GLU A 81 -2.54 12.58 8.22
CA GLU A 81 -1.52 13.34 7.47
C GLU A 81 -1.36 14.78 7.98
N ASP A 82 -1.70 15.02 9.24
CA ASP A 82 -1.70 16.35 9.87
C ASP A 82 -0.26 16.77 10.22
N SER A 83 0.20 17.87 9.63
CA SER A 83 1.54 18.40 9.86
C SER A 83 1.73 18.97 11.28
N ASP A 84 0.66 19.35 11.95
CA ASP A 84 0.76 19.83 13.34
C ASP A 84 0.94 18.65 14.30
N LEU A 85 0.31 17.50 14.00
CA LEU A 85 0.58 16.25 14.72
C LEU A 85 2.00 15.74 14.48
N TYR A 86 2.49 15.83 13.24
CA TYR A 86 3.87 15.45 12.94
C TYR A 86 4.87 16.26 13.78
N LYS A 87 4.71 17.58 13.85
CA LYS A 87 5.53 18.45 14.71
C LYS A 87 5.39 18.11 16.19
N LYS A 88 4.18 17.83 16.65
CA LYS A 88 3.90 17.47 18.04
C LYS A 88 4.66 16.19 18.46
N TYR A 89 4.84 15.26 17.55
CA TYR A 89 5.51 13.98 17.80
C TYR A 89 6.94 13.95 17.23
N GLU A 90 7.58 15.11 17.01
CA GLU A 90 8.90 15.22 16.38
C GLU A 90 9.98 14.41 17.13
N ASP A 91 9.93 14.44 18.46
CA ASP A 91 10.89 13.77 19.33
C ASP A 91 10.48 12.34 19.72
N SER A 92 9.25 11.92 19.43
CA SER A 92 8.69 10.63 19.89
C SER A 92 9.49 9.42 19.39
N GLU A 93 10.07 9.46 18.20
CA GLU A 93 10.95 8.38 17.70
C GLU A 93 12.12 8.16 18.67
N GLY A 94 12.81 9.25 19.04
CA GLY A 94 13.94 9.23 19.98
C GLY A 94 13.52 8.75 21.36
N GLU A 95 12.46 9.31 21.92
CA GLU A 95 11.94 8.93 23.24
C GLU A 95 11.61 7.44 23.34
N HIS A 96 10.99 6.86 22.29
CA HIS A 96 10.67 5.44 22.28
C HIS A 96 11.90 4.55 22.12
N LEU A 97 12.87 4.97 21.29
CA LEU A 97 14.14 4.26 21.15
C LEU A 97 14.98 4.31 22.42
N ASP A 98 15.01 5.44 23.12
CA ASP A 98 15.69 5.60 24.40
C ASP A 98 15.08 4.69 25.46
N GLY A 99 13.75 4.57 25.50
CA GLY A 99 13.05 3.63 26.38
C GLY A 99 13.44 2.16 26.14
N LEU A 100 13.81 1.78 24.91
CA LEU A 100 14.35 0.45 24.62
C LEU A 100 15.79 0.24 25.09
N SER A 101 16.53 1.32 25.37
CA SER A 101 17.93 1.22 25.79
C SER A 101 18.07 0.50 27.14
N GLU A 102 17.05 0.55 27.98
CA GLU A 102 17.00 -0.11 29.30
C GLU A 102 16.88 -1.64 29.21
N LEU A 103 16.46 -2.20 28.06
CA LEU A 103 16.35 -3.65 27.88
C LEU A 103 17.74 -4.31 27.80
N ASP A 104 17.81 -5.57 28.23
CA ASP A 104 19.03 -6.38 28.07
C ASP A 104 19.44 -6.44 26.58
N SER A 105 20.74 -6.31 26.34
CA SER A 105 21.32 -6.36 24.99
C SER A 105 21.10 -7.73 24.31
N LYS A 106 20.87 -8.79 25.10
CA LYS A 106 20.57 -10.16 24.63
C LYS A 106 19.10 -10.38 24.40
N ASP A 107 18.21 -9.43 24.74
CA ASP A 107 16.80 -9.55 24.49
C ASP A 107 16.50 -9.33 23.00
N PRO A 108 15.99 -10.34 22.22
CA PRO A 108 15.66 -10.16 20.82
C PRO A 108 14.60 -9.09 20.58
N TYR A 109 13.71 -8.81 21.53
CA TYR A 109 12.73 -7.74 21.41
C TYR A 109 13.36 -6.36 21.36
N LYS A 110 14.51 -6.13 22.01
CA LYS A 110 15.21 -4.85 21.95
C LYS A 110 15.51 -4.42 20.50
N ARG A 111 16.19 -5.30 19.74
CA ARG A 111 16.54 -5.04 18.34
C ARG A 111 15.33 -5.10 17.43
N PHE A 112 14.41 -6.01 17.66
CA PHE A 112 13.19 -6.13 16.88
C PHE A 112 12.35 -4.85 16.97
N TYR A 113 12.08 -4.36 18.18
CA TYR A 113 11.31 -3.12 18.34
C TYR A 113 12.06 -1.88 17.90
N SER A 114 13.38 -1.82 18.11
CA SER A 114 14.20 -0.74 17.55
C SER A 114 14.06 -0.67 16.02
N ALA A 115 14.09 -1.80 15.33
CA ALA A 115 13.89 -1.84 13.88
C ALA A 115 12.47 -1.45 13.48
N GLU A 116 11.45 -1.97 14.17
CA GLU A 116 10.05 -1.66 13.88
C GLU A 116 9.73 -0.17 14.06
N ILE A 117 10.17 0.45 15.15
CA ILE A 117 10.00 1.88 15.39
C ILE A 117 10.67 2.68 14.26
N LYS A 118 11.91 2.35 13.89
CA LYS A 118 12.62 3.01 12.79
C LYS A 118 11.90 2.85 11.44
N ILE A 119 11.34 1.67 11.14
CA ILE A 119 10.54 1.44 9.91
C ILE A 119 9.28 2.31 9.94
N GLN A 120 8.55 2.33 11.05
CA GLN A 120 7.34 3.13 11.22
C GLN A 120 7.61 4.62 11.00
N TRP A 121 8.65 5.17 11.64
CA TRP A 121 9.01 6.58 11.50
C TRP A 121 9.65 6.91 10.15
N ALA A 122 10.28 5.97 9.47
CA ALA A 122 10.71 6.15 8.08
C ALA A 122 9.53 6.33 7.13
N LEU A 123 8.39 5.61 7.34
CA LEU A 123 7.17 5.82 6.58
C LEU A 123 6.59 7.22 6.81
N VAL A 124 6.58 7.68 8.07
CA VAL A 124 6.17 9.06 8.42
C VAL A 124 7.09 10.08 7.74
N SER A 125 8.41 9.92 7.85
CA SER A 125 9.38 10.83 7.22
C SER A 125 9.19 10.91 5.70
N THR A 126 8.94 9.77 5.04
CA THR A 126 8.62 9.73 3.60
C THR A 126 7.34 10.51 3.28
N LEU A 127 6.30 10.39 4.11
CA LEU A 127 5.04 11.11 3.94
C LEU A 127 5.23 12.63 4.01
N PHE A 128 6.18 13.10 4.83
CA PHE A 128 6.49 14.52 5.01
C PHE A 128 7.72 14.99 4.21
N GLN A 129 8.22 14.18 3.26
CA GLN A 129 9.32 14.50 2.32
C GLN A 129 10.71 14.64 2.98
N ASP A 130 10.93 13.92 4.04
CA ASP A 130 12.26 13.78 4.62
C ASP A 130 12.86 12.41 4.21
N GLU A 131 13.14 12.28 2.89
CA GLU A 131 13.67 11.04 2.31
C GLU A 131 15.04 10.67 2.89
N MET A 132 15.86 11.67 3.27
CA MET A 132 17.15 11.42 3.88
C MET A 132 17.00 10.78 5.26
N LYS A 133 16.15 11.34 6.12
CA LYS A 133 15.83 10.75 7.44
C LYS A 133 15.26 9.35 7.27
N ALA A 134 14.29 9.18 6.37
CA ALA A 134 13.71 7.88 6.07
C ALA A 134 14.78 6.85 5.66
N GLY A 135 15.68 7.22 4.75
CA GLY A 135 16.77 6.35 4.27
C GLY A 135 17.72 5.91 5.39
N TRP A 136 18.11 6.82 6.28
CA TRP A 136 18.96 6.50 7.42
C TRP A 136 18.26 5.60 8.45
N SER A 137 16.96 5.87 8.74
CA SER A 137 16.16 5.03 9.65
C SER A 137 16.00 3.61 9.10
N LEU A 138 15.70 3.45 7.80
CA LEU A 138 15.58 2.13 7.18
C LEU A 138 16.92 1.37 7.15
N LYS A 139 18.04 2.06 6.87
CA LYS A 139 19.39 1.46 6.95
C LYS A 139 19.67 0.95 8.36
N SER A 140 19.41 1.79 9.37
CA SER A 140 19.61 1.44 10.78
C SER A 140 18.73 0.25 11.19
N ALA A 141 17.45 0.27 10.80
CA ALA A 141 16.52 -0.84 11.02
C ALA A 141 17.01 -2.16 10.42
N TYR A 142 17.54 -2.12 9.19
CA TYR A 142 18.12 -3.30 8.54
C TYR A 142 19.29 -3.87 9.33
N GLY A 143 20.19 -3.00 9.82
CA GLY A 143 21.33 -3.40 10.68
C GLY A 143 20.86 -4.08 11.97
N GLU A 144 19.83 -3.52 12.64
CA GLU A 144 19.27 -4.14 13.86
C GLU A 144 18.70 -5.54 13.57
N ILE A 145 17.96 -5.71 12.48
CA ILE A 145 17.38 -7.02 12.13
C ILE A 145 18.44 -8.03 11.73
N GLN A 146 19.47 -7.64 10.95
CA GLN A 146 20.56 -8.55 10.58
C GLN A 146 21.32 -9.06 11.81
N GLU A 147 21.61 -8.17 12.77
CA GLU A 147 22.28 -8.56 14.01
C GLU A 147 21.38 -9.41 14.90
N ASN A 148 20.05 -9.08 14.94
CA ASN A 148 19.08 -9.87 15.69
C ASN A 148 18.95 -11.30 15.14
N ILE A 149 18.89 -11.47 13.81
CA ILE A 149 18.85 -12.79 13.16
C ILE A 149 20.11 -13.59 13.48
N LYS A 150 21.27 -12.94 13.49
CA LYS A 150 22.54 -13.61 13.80
C LYS A 150 22.60 -14.11 15.24
N GLN A 151 22.07 -13.32 16.20
CA GLN A 151 22.06 -13.68 17.63
C GLN A 151 20.89 -14.62 17.98
N HIS A 152 19.75 -14.47 17.32
CA HIS A 152 18.50 -15.17 17.58
C HIS A 152 17.88 -15.69 16.28
N PRO A 153 18.45 -16.71 15.63
CA PRO A 153 18.00 -17.21 14.33
C PRO A 153 16.57 -17.75 14.34
N ASP A 154 16.11 -18.25 15.50
CA ASP A 154 14.77 -18.83 15.67
C ASP A 154 13.70 -17.78 16.07
N PHE A 155 14.08 -16.51 16.22
CA PHE A 155 13.13 -15.45 16.57
C PHE A 155 12.28 -15.05 15.37
N ILE A 156 11.14 -15.73 15.22
CA ILE A 156 10.27 -15.68 14.03
C ILE A 156 9.80 -14.27 13.68
N HIS A 157 9.66 -13.36 14.67
CA HIS A 157 9.18 -11.99 14.44
C HIS A 157 10.11 -11.16 13.56
N ASN A 158 11.41 -11.50 13.48
CA ASN A 158 12.36 -10.86 12.56
C ASN A 158 11.88 -10.90 11.12
N ASN A 159 11.12 -11.93 10.72
CA ASN A 159 10.63 -12.05 9.34
C ASN A 159 9.64 -10.94 8.96
N LYS A 160 8.90 -10.37 9.92
CA LYS A 160 8.02 -9.21 9.68
C LYS A 160 8.84 -8.01 9.23
N SER A 161 9.85 -7.63 10.00
CA SER A 161 10.70 -6.46 9.72
C SER A 161 11.55 -6.68 8.47
N LEU A 162 12.20 -7.86 8.37
CA LEU A 162 13.06 -8.19 7.22
C LEU A 162 12.26 -8.18 5.92
N GLY A 163 11.08 -8.82 5.91
CA GLY A 163 10.22 -8.86 4.75
C GLY A 163 9.74 -7.47 4.33
N THR A 164 9.35 -6.64 5.29
CA THR A 164 8.94 -5.25 5.04
C THR A 164 10.09 -4.45 4.43
N LEU A 165 11.30 -4.56 5.00
CA LEU A 165 12.49 -3.84 4.51
C LEU A 165 12.88 -4.27 3.09
N HIS A 166 12.89 -5.58 2.78
CA HIS A 166 13.19 -6.06 1.43
C HIS A 166 12.23 -5.49 0.38
N VAL A 167 10.92 -5.40 0.72
CA VAL A 167 9.93 -4.82 -0.19
C VAL A 167 10.12 -3.30 -0.30
N LEU A 168 10.28 -2.58 0.81
CA LEU A 168 10.49 -1.13 0.78
C LEU A 168 11.71 -0.75 -0.06
N PHE A 169 12.84 -1.45 0.10
CA PHE A 169 14.03 -1.22 -0.72
C PHE A 169 13.80 -1.50 -2.20
N ALA A 170 12.96 -2.49 -2.53
CA ALA A 170 12.64 -2.79 -3.92
C ALA A 170 11.75 -1.72 -4.58
N THR A 171 11.05 -0.90 -3.79
CA THR A 171 10.18 0.18 -4.28
C THR A 171 10.87 1.54 -4.37
N VAL A 172 12.12 1.64 -3.92
CA VAL A 172 12.93 2.86 -4.03
C VAL A 172 13.09 3.23 -5.52
N PRO A 173 12.82 4.49 -5.93
CA PRO A 173 13.02 4.94 -7.30
C PRO A 173 14.45 4.72 -7.80
N GLU A 174 14.62 4.47 -9.10
CA GLU A 174 15.95 4.20 -9.70
C GLU A 174 16.98 5.30 -9.42
N SER A 175 16.54 6.56 -9.36
CA SER A 175 17.36 7.70 -8.99
C SER A 175 18.06 7.56 -7.63
N TYR A 176 17.53 6.74 -6.73
CA TYR A 176 18.09 6.48 -5.40
C TYR A 176 18.74 5.09 -5.25
N HIS A 177 18.76 4.24 -6.30
CA HIS A 177 19.38 2.90 -6.21
C HIS A 177 20.85 2.92 -5.86
N TRP A 178 21.57 4.02 -6.13
CA TRP A 178 22.95 4.19 -5.69
C TRP A 178 23.08 4.17 -4.16
N VAL A 179 22.07 4.68 -3.43
CA VAL A 179 22.02 4.63 -1.97
C VAL A 179 21.98 3.18 -1.50
N LEU A 180 21.10 2.36 -2.10
CA LEU A 180 20.98 0.94 -1.75
C LEU A 180 22.31 0.21 -1.96
N LYS A 181 23.03 0.50 -3.05
CA LYS A 181 24.33 -0.09 -3.35
C LYS A 181 25.41 0.32 -2.34
N ILE A 182 25.50 1.61 -2.00
CA ILE A 182 26.47 2.12 -1.02
C ILE A 182 26.26 1.47 0.35
N PHE A 183 25.01 1.26 0.74
CA PHE A 183 24.67 0.70 2.03
C PHE A 183 24.61 -0.84 2.05
N GLY A 184 24.86 -1.50 0.91
CA GLY A 184 24.79 -2.97 0.79
C GLY A 184 23.39 -3.53 1.05
N LEU A 185 22.33 -2.73 0.83
CA LEU A 185 20.94 -3.11 1.10
C LEU A 185 20.41 -4.00 -0.01
N LYS A 186 19.92 -5.17 0.36
CA LYS A 186 19.28 -6.09 -0.58
C LYS A 186 17.82 -5.68 -0.81
N SER A 187 17.42 -5.62 -2.05
CA SER A 187 16.05 -5.32 -2.45
C SER A 187 15.48 -6.50 -3.25
N ASN A 188 14.47 -7.16 -2.71
CA ASN A 188 13.82 -8.28 -3.40
C ASN A 188 12.38 -8.45 -2.92
N VAL A 189 11.42 -8.12 -3.79
CA VAL A 189 9.99 -8.26 -3.48
C VAL A 189 9.61 -9.71 -3.18
N ILE A 190 10.19 -10.68 -3.90
CA ILE A 190 9.84 -12.11 -3.76
C ILE A 190 10.35 -12.64 -2.42
N GLU A 191 11.61 -12.33 -2.07
CA GLU A 191 12.17 -12.70 -0.75
C GLU A 191 11.38 -12.04 0.37
N GLY A 192 11.13 -10.71 0.27
CA GLY A 192 10.36 -9.98 1.26
C GLY A 192 8.95 -10.52 1.42
N TRP A 193 8.28 -10.87 0.33
CA TRP A 193 6.97 -11.52 0.36
C TRP A 193 7.04 -12.91 1.04
N GLY A 194 8.09 -13.69 0.74
CA GLY A 194 8.34 -14.99 1.38
C GLY A 194 8.53 -14.86 2.88
N GLU A 195 9.30 -13.87 3.35
CA GLU A 195 9.51 -13.59 4.77
C GLU A 195 8.19 -13.23 5.48
N LEU A 196 7.40 -12.30 4.92
CA LEU A 196 6.12 -11.89 5.49
C LEU A 196 5.11 -13.05 5.59
N ARG A 197 5.19 -14.04 4.71
CA ARG A 197 4.33 -15.22 4.74
C ARG A 197 4.63 -16.19 5.89
N LYS A 198 5.82 -16.13 6.48
CA LYS A 198 6.18 -16.93 7.65
C LYS A 198 5.47 -16.48 8.94
N ILE A 199 4.90 -15.27 8.95
CA ILE A 199 4.10 -14.78 10.08
C ILE A 199 2.68 -15.30 9.93
N GLU A 200 2.37 -16.35 10.71
CA GLU A 200 1.11 -17.07 10.70
C GLU A 200 0.05 -16.45 11.63
N PRO A 201 -1.23 -16.82 11.51
CA PRO A 201 -2.33 -16.28 12.33
C PRO A 201 -2.17 -16.42 13.84
N SER A 202 -1.40 -17.38 14.31
CA SER A 202 -1.06 -17.57 15.72
C SER A 202 -0.06 -16.54 16.25
N ASN A 203 0.64 -15.83 15.35
CA ASN A 203 1.60 -14.81 15.74
C ASN A 203 0.89 -13.51 16.16
N PRO A 204 1.23 -12.89 17.30
CA PRO A 204 0.55 -11.67 17.78
C PRO A 204 0.67 -10.47 16.84
N TYR A 205 1.68 -10.43 15.96
CA TYR A 205 1.86 -9.39 14.95
C TYR A 205 1.21 -9.73 13.59
N TRP A 206 0.45 -10.83 13.52
CA TRP A 206 -0.15 -11.29 12.26
C TRP A 206 -1.08 -10.27 11.61
N LEU A 207 -1.92 -9.58 12.40
CA LEU A 207 -2.83 -8.54 11.86
C LEU A 207 -2.04 -7.41 11.20
N GLU A 208 -1.05 -6.87 11.88
CA GLU A 208 -0.19 -5.81 11.37
C GLU A 208 0.59 -6.25 10.13
N THR A 209 1.17 -7.45 10.17
CA THR A 209 1.86 -8.05 9.01
C THR A 209 0.90 -8.26 7.84
N SER A 210 -0.33 -8.65 8.09
CA SER A 210 -1.32 -8.88 7.04
C SER A 210 -1.86 -7.57 6.43
N LEU A 211 -1.92 -6.49 7.21
CA LEU A 211 -2.16 -5.14 6.68
C LEU A 211 -1.01 -4.71 5.74
N ALA A 212 0.25 -4.94 6.14
CA ALA A 212 1.40 -4.68 5.26
C ALA A 212 1.36 -5.55 3.99
N LYS A 213 1.08 -6.86 4.12
CA LYS A 213 0.87 -7.76 2.97
C LYS A 213 -0.23 -7.26 2.03
N SER A 214 -1.34 -6.77 2.57
CA SER A 214 -2.45 -6.22 1.78
C SER A 214 -2.02 -5.02 0.95
N LEU A 215 -1.26 -4.10 1.55
CA LEU A 215 -0.72 -2.92 0.85
C LEU A 215 0.28 -3.32 -0.24
N ILE A 216 1.15 -4.29 0.03
CA ILE A 216 2.11 -4.84 -0.93
C ILE A 216 1.37 -5.53 -2.08
N ALA A 217 0.38 -6.39 -1.76
CA ALA A 217 -0.41 -7.09 -2.76
C ALA A 217 -1.18 -6.10 -3.66
N LEU A 218 -1.80 -5.08 -3.04
CA LEU A 218 -2.58 -4.06 -3.73
C LEU A 218 -1.74 -3.19 -4.66
N ASN A 219 -0.55 -2.74 -4.21
CA ASN A 219 0.20 -1.70 -4.92
C ASN A 219 1.39 -2.24 -5.73
N ILE A 220 1.97 -3.37 -5.33
CA ILE A 220 3.20 -3.91 -5.89
C ILE A 220 2.93 -5.17 -6.71
N ILE A 221 2.34 -6.20 -6.12
CA ILE A 221 2.01 -7.46 -6.81
C ILE A 221 0.92 -7.22 -7.84
N ASN A 222 -0.07 -6.38 -7.50
CA ASN A 222 -1.16 -5.92 -8.35
C ASN A 222 -1.99 -7.07 -8.99
N LYS A 223 -2.14 -8.19 -8.27
CA LYS A 223 -3.00 -9.31 -8.67
C LYS A 223 -4.26 -9.31 -7.81
N GLU A 224 -5.43 -9.15 -8.45
CA GLU A 224 -6.73 -9.04 -7.77
C GLU A 224 -6.98 -10.20 -6.81
N LYS A 225 -6.85 -11.44 -7.31
CA LYS A 225 -7.08 -12.62 -6.48
C LYS A 225 -6.23 -12.63 -5.22
N VAL A 226 -4.92 -12.39 -5.34
CA VAL A 226 -4.00 -12.38 -4.17
C VAL A 226 -4.39 -11.30 -3.16
N THR A 227 -4.76 -10.12 -3.67
CA THR A 227 -5.13 -8.99 -2.81
C THR A 227 -6.45 -9.25 -2.11
N MET A 228 -7.46 -9.72 -2.84
CA MET A 228 -8.79 -9.96 -2.27
C MET A 228 -8.79 -11.14 -1.31
N ASP A 229 -8.11 -12.25 -1.62
CA ASP A 229 -7.99 -13.39 -0.71
C ASP A 229 -7.48 -12.94 0.67
N ILE A 230 -6.44 -12.09 0.73
CA ILE A 230 -5.90 -11.58 2.00
C ILE A 230 -6.90 -10.67 2.71
N LEU A 231 -7.53 -9.76 1.97
CA LEU A 231 -8.44 -8.75 2.56
C LEU A 231 -9.78 -9.37 2.98
N ASP A 232 -10.28 -10.36 2.26
CA ASP A 232 -11.49 -11.10 2.62
C ASP A 232 -11.29 -11.91 3.92
N ASP A 233 -10.14 -12.59 4.05
CA ASP A 233 -9.77 -13.33 5.28
C ASP A 233 -9.62 -12.36 6.47
N LEU A 234 -8.97 -11.22 6.25
CA LEU A 234 -8.83 -10.18 7.27
C LEU A 234 -10.19 -9.62 7.69
N LEU A 235 -11.06 -9.31 6.73
CA LEU A 235 -12.37 -8.75 6.99
C LEU A 235 -13.28 -9.76 7.72
N ALA A 236 -13.23 -11.04 7.36
CA ALA A 236 -13.98 -12.09 8.02
C ALA A 236 -13.66 -12.17 9.52
N SER A 237 -12.37 -12.04 9.87
CA SER A 237 -11.86 -12.13 11.25
C SER A 237 -11.89 -10.79 12.00
N ASN A 238 -11.97 -9.64 11.32
CA ASN A 238 -11.81 -8.30 11.88
C ASN A 238 -12.88 -7.32 11.39
N LYS A 239 -14.17 -7.70 11.47
CA LYS A 239 -15.30 -6.93 10.93
C LYS A 239 -15.43 -5.51 11.50
N ASP A 240 -14.98 -5.29 12.73
CA ASP A 240 -15.01 -3.98 13.41
C ASP A 240 -13.73 -3.16 13.20
N ASN A 241 -12.76 -3.65 12.44
CA ASN A 241 -11.51 -2.96 12.18
C ASN A 241 -11.66 -1.97 11.00
N LEU A 242 -11.52 -0.66 11.29
CA LEU A 242 -11.71 0.37 10.26
C LEU A 242 -10.64 0.35 9.18
N ILE A 243 -9.39 0.04 9.52
CA ILE A 243 -8.30 -0.03 8.54
C ILE A 243 -8.57 -1.17 7.55
N VAL A 244 -8.94 -2.35 8.06
CA VAL A 244 -9.29 -3.50 7.21
C VAL A 244 -10.46 -3.17 6.30
N ASN A 245 -11.56 -2.62 6.84
CA ASN A 245 -12.71 -2.20 6.04
C ASN A 245 -12.33 -1.17 4.97
N TYR A 246 -11.52 -0.18 5.33
CA TYR A 246 -11.08 0.85 4.38
C TYR A 246 -10.22 0.25 3.27
N LEU A 247 -9.20 -0.55 3.59
CA LEU A 247 -8.32 -1.17 2.61
C LEU A 247 -9.06 -2.14 1.69
N HIS A 248 -9.99 -2.94 2.22
CA HIS A 248 -10.85 -3.81 1.43
C HIS A 248 -11.65 -3.02 0.39
N ASN A 249 -12.28 -1.92 0.80
CA ASN A 249 -13.05 -1.07 -0.11
C ASN A 249 -12.14 -0.35 -1.14
N VAL A 250 -10.94 0.08 -0.75
CA VAL A 250 -9.95 0.64 -1.69
C VAL A 250 -9.54 -0.38 -2.74
N ALA A 251 -9.37 -1.65 -2.36
CA ALA A 251 -9.08 -2.73 -3.29
C ALA A 251 -10.25 -2.97 -4.25
N LEU A 252 -11.49 -3.03 -3.76
CA LEU A 252 -12.68 -3.15 -4.61
C LEU A 252 -12.75 -2.03 -5.66
N ILE A 253 -12.53 -0.77 -5.25
CA ILE A 253 -12.51 0.38 -6.18
C ILE A 253 -11.41 0.20 -7.22
N LYS A 254 -10.20 -0.19 -6.81
CA LYS A 254 -9.06 -0.39 -7.70
C LYS A 254 -9.32 -1.49 -8.74
N TYR A 255 -10.06 -2.52 -8.37
CA TYR A 255 -10.37 -3.65 -9.27
C TYR A 255 -11.68 -3.47 -10.04
N ALA A 256 -12.20 -2.24 -10.12
CA ALA A 256 -13.43 -1.91 -10.86
C ALA A 256 -14.68 -2.55 -10.26
N ARG A 257 -14.75 -2.63 -8.92
CA ARG A 257 -15.90 -3.14 -8.14
C ARG A 257 -16.45 -2.04 -7.21
N SER A 258 -16.52 -0.82 -7.73
CA SER A 258 -16.89 0.36 -6.93
C SER A 258 -18.28 0.31 -6.33
N GLU A 259 -19.25 -0.34 -7.02
CA GLU A 259 -20.61 -0.51 -6.52
C GLU A 259 -20.65 -1.40 -5.27
N GLU A 260 -19.79 -2.41 -5.18
CA GLU A 260 -19.67 -3.27 -4.01
C GLU A 260 -19.05 -2.52 -2.82
N ALA A 261 -18.09 -1.61 -3.08
CA ALA A 261 -17.46 -0.80 -2.06
C ALA A 261 -18.39 0.27 -1.46
N LEU A 262 -19.34 0.77 -2.26
CA LEU A 262 -20.14 1.97 -1.93
C LEU A 262 -20.88 1.88 -0.58
N PRO A 263 -21.64 0.83 -0.26
CA PRO A 263 -22.36 0.74 1.02
C PRO A 263 -21.42 0.76 2.23
N SER A 264 -20.30 0.06 2.15
CA SER A 264 -19.30 0.01 3.21
C SER A 264 -18.56 1.34 3.36
N MET A 265 -18.17 2.00 2.25
CA MET A 265 -17.58 3.33 2.27
C MET A 265 -18.51 4.37 2.91
N ILE A 266 -19.81 4.32 2.62
CA ILE A 266 -20.79 5.18 3.27
C ILE A 266 -20.80 4.93 4.79
N ARG A 267 -20.86 3.67 5.24
CA ARG A 267 -20.81 3.35 6.68
C ARG A 267 -19.58 3.91 7.37
N LEU A 268 -18.42 3.91 6.72
CA LEU A 268 -17.19 4.47 7.28
C LEU A 268 -17.26 6.00 7.53
N THR A 269 -18.21 6.73 6.93
CA THR A 269 -18.43 8.16 7.21
C THR A 269 -19.17 8.43 8.53
N TYR A 270 -19.85 7.43 9.07
CA TYR A 270 -20.67 7.54 10.30
C TYR A 270 -19.98 6.96 11.54
N VAL A 271 -18.69 6.67 11.41
CA VAL A 271 -17.92 6.13 12.53
C VAL A 271 -17.73 7.21 13.58
N GLY A 272 -18.09 6.88 14.81
CA GLY A 272 -17.98 7.77 15.97
C GLY A 272 -17.47 7.05 17.22
N GLY A 273 -17.53 7.71 18.36
CA GLY A 273 -17.11 7.15 19.65
C GLY A 273 -15.59 7.07 19.79
N SER A 274 -15.06 5.88 20.00
CA SER A 274 -13.61 5.66 20.23
C SER A 274 -12.76 5.59 18.97
N TYR A 275 -13.37 5.58 17.79
CA TYR A 275 -12.65 5.44 16.52
C TYR A 275 -12.13 6.77 15.98
N SER A 276 -10.92 6.78 15.47
CA SER A 276 -10.37 7.91 14.71
C SER A 276 -10.87 7.89 13.27
N PRO A 277 -11.37 9.01 12.72
CA PRO A 277 -11.96 9.06 11.39
C PRO A 277 -10.89 8.95 10.29
N ILE A 278 -11.21 8.23 9.21
CA ILE A 278 -10.41 8.20 7.99
C ILE A 278 -11.01 9.21 7.01
N HIS A 279 -10.46 10.43 6.93
CA HIS A 279 -11.01 11.48 6.07
C HIS A 279 -10.93 11.15 4.58
N ASN A 280 -9.96 10.32 4.15
CA ASN A 280 -9.83 9.83 2.79
C ASN A 280 -11.05 9.02 2.29
N VAL A 281 -11.95 8.58 3.17
CA VAL A 281 -13.22 7.97 2.80
C VAL A 281 -14.06 8.91 1.92
N TYR A 282 -14.08 10.20 2.22
CA TYR A 282 -14.81 11.17 1.40
C TYR A 282 -14.20 11.35 0.01
N TYR A 283 -12.86 11.33 -0.09
CA TYR A 283 -12.19 11.34 -1.38
C TYR A 283 -12.56 10.10 -2.21
N LYS A 284 -12.55 8.92 -1.62
CA LYS A 284 -12.93 7.66 -2.27
C LYS A 284 -14.42 7.61 -2.66
N LEU A 285 -15.31 8.14 -1.84
CA LEU A 285 -16.72 8.30 -2.21
C LEU A 285 -16.87 9.25 -3.41
N GLY A 286 -16.11 10.35 -3.45
CA GLY A 286 -16.05 11.22 -4.62
C GLY A 286 -15.61 10.46 -5.88
N GLU A 287 -14.60 9.56 -5.77
CA GLU A 287 -14.16 8.70 -6.88
C GLU A 287 -15.28 7.75 -7.35
N ILE A 288 -15.96 7.07 -6.45
CA ILE A 288 -17.09 6.19 -6.81
C ILE A 288 -18.21 6.96 -7.52
N TYR A 289 -18.59 8.12 -7.00
CA TYR A 289 -19.68 8.90 -7.56
C TYR A 289 -19.35 9.51 -8.92
N ILE A 290 -18.12 9.98 -9.17
CA ILE A 290 -17.72 10.49 -10.49
C ILE A 290 -17.68 9.35 -11.52
N GLN A 291 -17.24 8.16 -11.14
CA GLN A 291 -17.24 6.95 -11.97
C GLN A 291 -18.68 6.54 -12.37
N LYS A 292 -19.63 6.74 -11.48
CA LYS A 292 -21.07 6.46 -11.67
C LYS A 292 -21.81 7.61 -12.37
N GLN A 293 -21.11 8.68 -12.77
CA GLN A 293 -21.66 9.93 -13.34
C GLN A 293 -22.63 10.67 -12.42
N GLN A 294 -22.54 10.44 -11.11
CA GLN A 294 -23.33 11.17 -10.10
C GLN A 294 -22.53 12.39 -9.63
N TYR A 295 -22.35 13.38 -10.53
CA TYR A 295 -21.40 14.49 -10.37
C TYR A 295 -21.70 15.36 -9.15
N ALA A 296 -22.96 15.63 -8.84
CA ALA A 296 -23.34 16.41 -7.65
C ALA A 296 -22.91 15.74 -6.34
N LEU A 297 -23.07 14.40 -6.24
CA LEU A 297 -22.63 13.64 -5.07
C LEU A 297 -21.10 13.54 -5.00
N ALA A 298 -20.43 13.47 -6.15
CA ALA A 298 -18.97 13.52 -6.21
C ALA A 298 -18.47 14.86 -5.66
N ARG A 299 -19.00 16.00 -6.11
CA ARG A 299 -18.67 17.35 -5.62
C ARG A 299 -18.87 17.48 -4.12
N LEU A 300 -20.00 16.99 -3.61
CA LEU A 300 -20.32 17.01 -2.17
C LEU A 300 -19.24 16.28 -1.36
N ASN A 301 -18.83 15.10 -1.81
CA ASN A 301 -17.85 14.30 -1.07
C ASN A 301 -16.43 14.86 -1.19
N TYR A 302 -16.00 15.33 -2.35
CA TYR A 302 -14.73 16.02 -2.51
C TYR A 302 -14.66 17.29 -1.64
N SER A 303 -15.74 18.06 -1.55
CA SER A 303 -15.81 19.23 -0.66
C SER A 303 -15.71 18.83 0.81
N LYS A 304 -16.36 17.72 1.22
CA LYS A 304 -16.23 17.18 2.59
C LYS A 304 -14.81 16.74 2.89
N PHE A 305 -14.10 16.14 1.91
CA PHE A 305 -12.69 15.81 2.05
C PHE A 305 -11.85 17.05 2.28
N LEU A 306 -11.92 18.04 1.41
CA LEU A 306 -11.15 19.29 1.51
C LEU A 306 -11.40 20.05 2.83
N ASN A 307 -12.62 19.98 3.36
CA ASN A 307 -12.97 20.68 4.61
C ASN A 307 -12.51 19.96 5.88
N ARG A 308 -12.25 18.64 5.83
CA ARG A 308 -11.94 17.83 7.02
C ARG A 308 -10.49 17.37 7.06
N TYR A 309 -9.91 17.15 5.90
CA TYR A 309 -8.56 16.64 5.77
C TYR A 309 -7.55 17.76 5.96
N LYS A 310 -6.55 17.52 6.81
CA LYS A 310 -5.53 18.51 7.16
C LYS A 310 -4.18 18.26 6.46
N GLY A 311 -4.06 17.14 5.76
CA GLY A 311 -2.87 16.80 5.01
C GLY A 311 -2.70 17.63 3.75
N LYS A 312 -1.62 17.37 3.03
CA LYS A 312 -1.24 18.11 1.80
C LYS A 312 -1.38 17.27 0.54
N ASN A 313 -1.55 15.95 0.69
CA ASN A 313 -1.72 15.01 -0.41
C ASN A 313 -3.15 15.01 -0.93
N TYR A 314 -3.34 14.66 -2.18
CA TYR A 314 -4.65 14.60 -2.86
C TYR A 314 -5.39 15.94 -3.00
N ILE A 315 -4.80 17.07 -2.59
CA ILE A 315 -5.46 18.39 -2.65
C ILE A 315 -5.58 18.88 -4.08
N LYS A 316 -4.48 18.84 -4.86
CA LYS A 316 -4.49 19.22 -6.28
C LYS A 316 -5.43 18.31 -7.07
N ASP A 317 -5.32 17.02 -6.88
CA ASP A 317 -6.17 16.02 -7.55
C ASP A 317 -7.65 16.20 -7.19
N THR A 318 -7.97 16.50 -5.93
CA THR A 318 -9.36 16.75 -5.52
C THR A 318 -9.95 17.98 -6.23
N TRP A 319 -9.20 19.09 -6.33
CA TRP A 319 -9.66 20.26 -7.08
C TRP A 319 -9.79 19.96 -8.57
N PHE A 320 -8.86 19.20 -9.14
CA PHE A 320 -8.96 18.72 -10.52
C PHE A 320 -10.20 17.84 -10.73
N LYS A 321 -10.51 16.96 -9.80
CA LYS A 321 -11.71 16.11 -9.86
C LYS A 321 -13.01 16.92 -9.70
N ILE A 322 -13.01 17.97 -8.88
CA ILE A 322 -14.14 18.91 -8.82
C ILE A 322 -14.32 19.62 -10.17
N PHE A 323 -13.24 20.10 -10.79
CA PHE A 323 -13.27 20.61 -12.15
C PHE A 323 -13.90 19.59 -13.11
N LEU A 324 -13.41 18.34 -13.11
CA LEU A 324 -13.94 17.27 -13.97
C LEU A 324 -15.45 17.08 -13.79
N THR A 325 -15.96 17.14 -12.56
CA THR A 325 -17.40 16.97 -12.32
C THR A 325 -18.23 18.07 -12.97
N TYR A 326 -17.80 19.32 -12.94
CA TYR A 326 -18.50 20.40 -13.60
C TYR A 326 -18.38 20.30 -15.13
N TRP A 327 -17.18 20.02 -15.62
CA TRP A 327 -16.93 19.91 -17.05
C TRP A 327 -17.68 18.74 -17.70
N LEU A 328 -17.72 17.58 -17.03
CA LEU A 328 -18.47 16.40 -17.52
C LEU A 328 -19.99 16.59 -17.46
N ASP A 329 -20.45 17.42 -16.53
CA ASP A 329 -21.87 17.80 -16.35
C ASP A 329 -22.34 18.89 -17.34
N GLY A 330 -21.40 19.52 -18.06
CA GLY A 330 -21.71 20.60 -19.04
C GLY A 330 -21.76 22.01 -18.44
N GLU A 331 -21.30 22.16 -17.21
CA GLU A 331 -21.25 23.43 -16.45
C GLU A 331 -19.94 24.19 -16.76
N ASP A 332 -19.73 24.58 -18.02
CA ASP A 332 -18.43 25.04 -18.52
C ASP A 332 -17.84 26.24 -17.75
N LYS A 333 -18.69 27.22 -17.33
CA LYS A 333 -18.20 28.35 -16.52
C LYS A 333 -17.66 27.97 -15.17
N LEU A 334 -18.33 27.02 -14.48
CA LEU A 334 -17.89 26.51 -13.20
C LEU A 334 -16.67 25.60 -13.37
N ALA A 335 -16.60 24.86 -14.47
CA ALA A 335 -15.43 24.06 -14.82
C ALA A 335 -14.19 24.95 -14.97
N GLU A 336 -14.26 26.05 -15.72
CA GLU A 336 -13.15 26.98 -15.88
C GLU A 336 -12.64 27.55 -14.54
N LEU A 337 -13.56 28.01 -13.68
CA LEU A 337 -13.24 28.49 -12.34
C LEU A 337 -12.48 27.44 -11.51
N HIS A 338 -12.92 26.17 -11.58
CA HIS A 338 -12.30 25.09 -10.79
C HIS A 338 -11.01 24.55 -11.43
N TRP A 339 -10.84 24.70 -12.75
CA TRP A 339 -9.57 24.45 -13.43
C TRP A 339 -8.48 25.38 -12.91
N GLU A 340 -8.74 26.69 -12.87
CA GLU A 340 -7.81 27.68 -12.32
C GLU A 340 -7.49 27.43 -10.84
N LYS A 341 -8.49 27.01 -10.05
CA LYS A 341 -8.27 26.61 -8.67
C LYS A 341 -7.33 25.41 -8.55
N ALA A 342 -7.56 24.39 -9.36
CA ALA A 342 -6.75 23.18 -9.36
C ALA A 342 -5.29 23.45 -9.75
N GLN A 343 -5.06 24.36 -10.71
CA GLN A 343 -3.70 24.78 -11.10
C GLN A 343 -2.91 25.38 -9.93
N LYS A 344 -3.58 26.17 -9.08
CA LYS A 344 -2.95 26.89 -7.96
C LYS A 344 -2.91 26.07 -6.66
N ALA A 345 -3.73 25.03 -6.55
CA ALA A 345 -3.92 24.29 -5.32
C ALA A 345 -2.90 23.16 -5.13
N GLY A 346 -2.62 22.82 -3.87
CA GLY A 346 -1.94 21.61 -3.45
C GLY A 346 -0.47 21.53 -3.88
N ARG A 347 0.09 20.35 -3.68
CA ARG A 347 1.47 19.96 -4.02
C ARG A 347 1.44 18.75 -4.93
N GLU A 348 2.57 18.41 -5.54
CA GLU A 348 2.73 17.28 -6.46
C GLU A 348 3.55 16.17 -5.83
N LEU A 349 3.09 15.66 -4.68
CA LEU A 349 3.79 14.64 -3.91
C LEU A 349 3.40 13.23 -4.33
N VAL A 350 2.12 12.93 -4.20
CA VAL A 350 1.57 11.62 -4.55
C VAL A 350 1.24 11.52 -6.04
N ALA A 351 1.19 10.30 -6.55
CA ALA A 351 0.91 10.05 -7.97
C ALA A 351 -0.39 10.70 -8.47
N ALA A 352 -1.42 10.78 -7.63
CA ALA A 352 -2.68 11.44 -7.96
C ALA A 352 -2.48 12.93 -8.27
N ASP A 353 -1.78 13.66 -7.39
CA ASP A 353 -1.51 15.10 -7.57
C ASP A 353 -0.58 15.36 -8.77
N LYS A 354 0.45 14.53 -8.97
CA LYS A 354 1.32 14.60 -10.18
C LYS A 354 0.51 14.39 -11.46
N ASN A 355 -0.39 13.40 -11.46
CA ASN A 355 -1.26 13.17 -12.60
C ASN A 355 -2.23 14.31 -12.87
N ALA A 356 -2.78 14.91 -11.81
CA ALA A 356 -3.62 16.10 -11.95
C ALA A 356 -2.83 17.28 -12.53
N ALA A 357 -1.61 17.52 -12.03
CA ALA A 357 -0.73 18.57 -12.55
C ALA A 357 -0.42 18.39 -14.04
N ASP A 358 -0.14 17.17 -14.47
CA ASP A 358 0.09 16.88 -15.89
C ASP A 358 -1.13 17.16 -16.77
N TYR A 359 -2.35 16.87 -16.29
CA TYR A 359 -3.56 17.25 -17.02
C TYR A 359 -3.74 18.77 -17.06
N LEU A 360 -3.48 19.44 -15.94
CA LEU A 360 -3.62 20.88 -15.79
C LEU A 360 -2.58 21.70 -16.57
N SER A 361 -1.46 21.09 -16.95
CA SER A 361 -0.45 21.72 -17.82
C SER A 361 -0.79 21.66 -19.32
N GLY A 362 -1.79 20.87 -19.70
CA GLY A 362 -2.20 20.65 -21.09
C GLY A 362 -3.57 21.23 -21.42
N SER A 363 -4.15 20.70 -22.50
CA SER A 363 -5.54 20.97 -22.88
C SER A 363 -6.51 20.01 -22.20
N TYR A 364 -7.79 20.35 -22.19
CA TYR A 364 -8.83 19.47 -21.72
C TYR A 364 -8.79 18.15 -22.50
N PRO A 365 -8.96 16.99 -21.82
CA PRO A 365 -9.01 15.69 -22.49
C PRO A 365 -10.29 15.58 -23.35
N ASN A 366 -10.41 14.53 -24.17
CA ASN A 366 -11.66 14.24 -24.84
C ASN A 366 -12.74 13.85 -23.82
N LYS A 367 -13.85 14.60 -23.79
CA LYS A 367 -14.91 14.49 -22.78
C LYS A 367 -15.53 13.08 -22.74
N GLU A 368 -15.89 12.53 -23.89
CA GLU A 368 -16.56 11.23 -23.95
C GLU A 368 -15.60 10.07 -23.65
N LEU A 369 -14.36 10.13 -24.13
CA LEU A 369 -13.34 9.15 -23.77
C LEU A 369 -13.00 9.18 -22.28
N TYR A 370 -13.06 10.38 -21.67
CA TYR A 370 -12.84 10.50 -20.24
C TYR A 370 -14.01 9.94 -19.40
N LYS A 371 -15.27 10.16 -19.83
CA LYS A 371 -16.46 9.52 -19.23
C LYS A 371 -16.36 7.98 -19.30
N ALA A 372 -16.01 7.47 -20.48
CA ALA A 372 -15.81 6.02 -20.66
C ALA A 372 -14.72 5.48 -19.73
N ARG A 373 -13.58 6.17 -19.64
CA ARG A 373 -12.50 5.83 -18.70
C ARG A 373 -13.01 5.68 -17.27
N LEU A 374 -13.67 6.71 -16.75
CA LEU A 374 -14.16 6.72 -15.38
C LEU A 374 -15.15 5.57 -15.12
N ALA A 375 -16.05 5.32 -16.08
CA ALA A 375 -17.02 4.23 -15.96
C ALA A 375 -16.34 2.83 -15.95
N VAL A 376 -15.34 2.61 -16.80
CA VAL A 376 -14.53 1.36 -16.80
C VAL A 376 -13.77 1.21 -15.49
N ASP A 377 -13.10 2.28 -15.03
CA ASP A 377 -12.30 2.24 -13.81
C ASP A 377 -13.16 1.96 -12.55
N GLY A 378 -14.46 2.30 -12.58
CA GLY A 378 -15.42 2.01 -11.51
C GLY A 378 -16.18 0.67 -11.63
N GLY A 379 -16.09 -0.01 -12.79
CA GLY A 379 -16.87 -1.23 -13.07
C GLY A 379 -18.29 -0.96 -13.55
N TYR A 380 -18.61 0.29 -13.95
CA TYR A 380 -19.91 0.66 -14.52
C TYR A 380 -19.92 0.40 -16.03
N PHE A 381 -19.76 -0.89 -16.42
CA PHE A 381 -19.53 -1.28 -17.81
C PHE A 381 -20.69 -0.91 -18.75
N HIS A 382 -21.94 -0.98 -18.27
CA HIS A 382 -23.11 -0.55 -19.05
C HIS A 382 -23.04 0.95 -19.42
N ILE A 383 -22.53 1.79 -18.52
CA ILE A 383 -22.29 3.22 -18.78
C ILE A 383 -21.17 3.37 -19.82
N ALA A 384 -20.06 2.63 -19.64
CA ALA A 384 -18.93 2.67 -20.57
C ALA A 384 -19.32 2.25 -21.99
N HIS A 385 -20.08 1.16 -22.13
CA HIS A 385 -20.64 0.73 -23.43
C HIS A 385 -21.51 1.81 -24.05
N SER A 386 -22.44 2.36 -23.27
CA SER A 386 -23.31 3.43 -23.77
C SER A 386 -22.51 4.62 -24.29
N VAL A 387 -21.53 5.10 -23.50
CA VAL A 387 -20.71 6.24 -23.90
C VAL A 387 -19.90 5.92 -25.16
N LEU A 388 -19.15 4.82 -25.19
CA LEU A 388 -18.25 4.47 -26.30
C LEU A 388 -19.04 4.23 -27.61
N LYS A 389 -20.21 3.60 -27.54
CA LYS A 389 -21.06 3.35 -28.71
C LYS A 389 -21.59 4.63 -29.36
N HIS A 390 -21.82 5.67 -28.56
CA HIS A 390 -22.40 6.93 -29.03
C HIS A 390 -21.36 8.01 -29.34
N ILE A 391 -20.05 7.66 -29.27
CA ILE A 391 -19.00 8.58 -29.71
C ILE A 391 -19.14 8.88 -31.20
N LYS A 392 -19.40 10.13 -31.54
CA LYS A 392 -19.44 10.58 -32.92
C LYS A 392 -18.02 10.72 -33.48
N GLN A 393 -17.84 10.41 -34.75
CA GLN A 393 -16.52 10.46 -35.39
C GLN A 393 -15.92 11.86 -35.33
N GLU A 394 -16.75 12.91 -35.39
CA GLU A 394 -16.31 14.32 -35.29
C GLU A 394 -15.75 14.67 -33.91
N SER A 395 -16.04 13.88 -32.86
CA SER A 395 -15.50 14.07 -31.52
C SER A 395 -14.13 13.40 -31.31
N ILE A 396 -13.69 12.56 -32.25
CA ILE A 396 -12.34 11.98 -32.28
C ILE A 396 -11.40 12.94 -32.98
N LYS A 397 -10.62 13.68 -32.20
CA LYS A 397 -9.73 14.75 -32.72
C LYS A 397 -8.29 14.24 -32.86
N GLY A 398 -8.00 13.66 -34.03
CA GLY A 398 -6.65 13.23 -34.39
C GLY A 398 -6.25 11.88 -33.82
N LYS A 399 -4.99 11.51 -34.07
CA LYS A 399 -4.41 10.20 -33.80
C LYS A 399 -4.48 9.81 -32.31
N LYS A 400 -4.27 10.75 -31.41
CA LYS A 400 -4.27 10.49 -29.96
C LYS A 400 -5.63 9.99 -29.46
N ASP A 401 -6.70 10.68 -29.84
CA ASP A 401 -8.07 10.30 -29.45
C ASP A 401 -8.45 8.94 -30.07
N GLU A 402 -8.03 8.67 -31.31
CA GLU A 402 -8.25 7.38 -31.96
C GLU A 402 -7.56 6.25 -31.19
N VAL A 403 -6.28 6.43 -30.81
CA VAL A 403 -5.54 5.46 -30.01
C VAL A 403 -6.20 5.26 -28.66
N GLU A 404 -6.62 6.34 -28.00
CA GLU A 404 -7.34 6.28 -26.72
C GLU A 404 -8.66 5.51 -26.85
N TYR A 405 -9.43 5.73 -27.92
CA TYR A 405 -10.67 5.02 -28.19
C TYR A 405 -10.48 3.49 -28.20
N PHE A 406 -9.49 2.99 -28.96
CA PHE A 406 -9.16 1.56 -28.95
C PHE A 406 -8.71 1.10 -27.57
N TYR A 407 -7.90 1.89 -26.88
CA TYR A 407 -7.45 1.56 -25.54
C TYR A 407 -8.62 1.46 -24.54
N ARG A 408 -9.61 2.36 -24.60
CA ARG A 408 -10.79 2.31 -23.71
C ARG A 408 -11.64 1.08 -23.96
N TYR A 409 -11.85 0.69 -25.22
CA TYR A 409 -12.51 -0.59 -25.53
C TYR A 409 -11.71 -1.79 -25.04
N GLY A 410 -10.39 -1.80 -25.23
CA GLY A 410 -9.52 -2.85 -24.71
C GLY A 410 -9.69 -3.00 -23.20
N ARG A 411 -9.65 -1.89 -22.46
CA ARG A 411 -9.86 -1.88 -21.01
C ARG A 411 -11.26 -2.36 -20.61
N LEU A 412 -12.29 -1.97 -21.35
CA LEU A 412 -13.66 -2.37 -21.07
C LEU A 412 -13.84 -3.88 -21.20
N TYR A 413 -13.44 -4.44 -22.33
CA TYR A 413 -13.57 -5.88 -22.59
C TYR A 413 -12.69 -6.73 -21.67
N ASP A 414 -11.48 -6.26 -21.36
CA ASP A 414 -10.59 -6.91 -20.41
C ASP A 414 -11.24 -7.00 -19.00
N LYS A 415 -11.82 -5.92 -18.53
CA LYS A 415 -12.52 -5.90 -17.25
C LYS A 415 -13.83 -6.72 -17.22
N GLU A 416 -14.43 -6.94 -18.38
CA GLU A 416 -15.57 -7.85 -18.53
C GLU A 416 -15.15 -9.33 -18.72
N GLY A 417 -13.83 -9.64 -18.79
CA GLY A 417 -13.31 -10.98 -19.04
C GLY A 417 -13.46 -11.45 -20.49
N LYS A 418 -13.74 -10.53 -21.43
CA LYS A 418 -13.85 -10.81 -22.87
C LYS A 418 -12.47 -10.71 -23.54
N GLU A 419 -11.63 -11.69 -23.28
CA GLU A 419 -10.20 -11.64 -23.62
C GLU A 419 -9.90 -11.44 -25.11
N GLU A 420 -10.65 -12.08 -26.03
CA GLU A 420 -10.40 -11.93 -27.48
C GLU A 420 -10.70 -10.50 -27.95
N ASP A 421 -11.80 -9.92 -27.51
CA ASP A 421 -12.16 -8.53 -27.82
C ASP A 421 -11.14 -7.57 -27.20
N ALA A 422 -10.71 -7.84 -25.98
CA ALA A 422 -9.67 -7.06 -25.30
C ALA A 422 -8.36 -7.10 -26.08
N LEU A 423 -7.89 -8.27 -26.48
CA LEU A 423 -6.69 -8.45 -27.31
C LEU A 423 -6.79 -7.70 -28.62
N PHE A 424 -7.91 -7.84 -29.36
CA PHE A 424 -8.13 -7.10 -30.60
C PHE A 424 -7.93 -5.60 -30.42
N HIS A 425 -8.54 -5.03 -29.39
CA HIS A 425 -8.49 -3.60 -29.15
C HIS A 425 -7.13 -3.12 -28.61
N TYR A 426 -6.48 -3.88 -27.73
CA TYR A 426 -5.13 -3.58 -27.26
C TYR A 426 -4.08 -3.66 -28.38
N LEU A 427 -4.15 -4.67 -29.25
CA LEU A 427 -3.22 -4.79 -30.37
C LEU A 427 -3.40 -3.63 -31.36
N ASN A 428 -4.65 -3.19 -31.61
CA ASN A 428 -4.89 -1.99 -32.40
C ASN A 428 -4.35 -0.72 -31.73
N THR A 429 -4.48 -0.62 -30.41
CA THR A 429 -3.86 0.49 -29.62
C THR A 429 -2.35 0.55 -29.86
N ILE A 430 -1.66 -0.61 -29.72
CA ILE A 430 -0.22 -0.71 -29.90
C ILE A 430 0.19 -0.34 -31.34
N LYS A 431 -0.52 -0.91 -32.33
CA LYS A 431 -0.24 -0.64 -33.75
C LYS A 431 -0.44 0.83 -34.14
N LYS A 432 -1.55 1.42 -33.71
CA LYS A 432 -1.89 2.80 -34.06
C LYS A 432 -1.05 3.83 -33.32
N SER A 433 -0.64 3.54 -32.09
CA SER A 433 0.23 4.43 -31.31
C SER A 433 1.61 4.57 -31.98
N GLY A 434 2.18 3.49 -32.47
CA GLY A 434 3.57 3.49 -32.96
C GLY A 434 4.53 3.91 -31.85
N ASP A 435 5.45 4.84 -32.18
CA ASP A 435 6.49 5.34 -31.26
C ASP A 435 6.09 6.63 -30.50
N GLU A 436 4.81 6.94 -30.48
CA GLU A 436 4.31 8.13 -29.75
C GLU A 436 4.51 8.00 -28.24
N ASN A 437 4.84 9.12 -27.62
CA ASN A 437 5.12 9.20 -26.17
C ASN A 437 3.84 9.14 -25.29
N TRP A 438 2.82 8.43 -25.72
CA TRP A 438 1.59 8.24 -24.95
C TRP A 438 1.66 6.94 -24.15
N TYR A 439 1.03 6.93 -22.98
CA TYR A 439 1.02 5.74 -22.11
C TYR A 439 0.12 4.60 -22.63
N TYR A 440 -0.69 4.82 -23.67
CA TYR A 440 -1.66 3.83 -24.15
C TYR A 440 -1.00 2.55 -24.66
N ALA A 441 0.03 2.68 -25.51
CA ALA A 441 0.72 1.51 -26.04
C ALA A 441 1.48 0.71 -25.00
N PRO A 442 2.33 1.29 -24.14
CA PRO A 442 2.99 0.53 -23.08
C PRO A 442 2.01 -0.09 -22.07
N SER A 443 0.92 0.64 -21.71
CA SER A 443 -0.15 0.05 -20.89
C SER A 443 -0.85 -1.11 -21.59
N ALA A 444 -1.18 -0.99 -22.89
CA ALA A 444 -1.78 -2.07 -23.64
C ALA A 444 -0.84 -3.28 -23.72
N CYS A 445 0.47 -3.08 -23.95
CA CYS A 445 1.45 -4.18 -23.91
C CYS A 445 1.44 -4.90 -22.56
N LEU A 446 1.40 -4.15 -21.44
CA LEU A 446 1.34 -4.74 -20.11
C LEU A 446 0.08 -5.61 -19.93
N GLN A 447 -1.10 -5.14 -20.37
CA GLN A 447 -2.35 -5.92 -20.26
C GLN A 447 -2.33 -7.14 -21.17
N VAL A 448 -1.84 -7.02 -22.42
CA VAL A 448 -1.65 -8.17 -23.33
C VAL A 448 -0.72 -9.20 -22.69
N GLY A 449 0.35 -8.75 -22.04
CA GLY A 449 1.24 -9.63 -21.28
C GLY A 449 0.50 -10.42 -20.20
N TYR A 450 -0.37 -9.75 -19.41
CA TYR A 450 -1.18 -10.42 -18.39
C TYR A 450 -2.16 -11.44 -18.98
N ILE A 451 -2.81 -11.12 -20.11
CA ILE A 451 -3.71 -12.05 -20.79
C ILE A 451 -2.96 -13.31 -21.29
N TYR A 452 -1.76 -13.16 -21.89
CA TYR A 452 -0.98 -14.31 -22.28
C TYR A 452 -0.42 -15.11 -21.10
N GLU A 453 -0.06 -14.44 -20.00
CA GLU A 453 0.33 -15.12 -18.74
C GLU A 453 -0.82 -15.98 -18.19
N SER A 454 -2.06 -15.49 -18.21
CA SER A 454 -3.24 -16.24 -17.76
C SER A 454 -3.51 -17.46 -18.64
N ARG A 455 -3.14 -17.39 -19.92
CA ARG A 455 -3.22 -18.49 -20.90
C ARG A 455 -2.03 -19.45 -20.84
N LEU A 456 -1.10 -19.26 -19.92
CA LEU A 456 0.14 -20.04 -19.81
C LEU A 456 1.05 -19.94 -21.05
N ASP A 457 0.91 -18.88 -21.86
CA ASP A 457 1.80 -18.56 -22.98
C ASP A 457 2.92 -17.62 -22.48
N ASP A 458 3.85 -18.20 -21.73
CA ASP A 458 4.93 -17.46 -21.08
C ASP A 458 5.86 -16.76 -22.08
N GLU A 459 5.96 -17.27 -23.31
CA GLU A 459 6.79 -16.67 -24.37
C GLU A 459 6.19 -15.33 -24.82
N LYS A 460 4.90 -15.32 -25.19
CA LYS A 460 4.22 -14.08 -25.57
C LYS A 460 4.09 -13.12 -24.40
N ALA A 461 3.79 -13.62 -23.20
CA ALA A 461 3.74 -12.79 -21.99
C ALA A 461 5.08 -12.05 -21.80
N THR A 462 6.21 -12.79 -21.85
CA THR A 462 7.56 -12.22 -21.74
C THR A 462 7.83 -11.18 -22.84
N TYR A 463 7.45 -11.46 -24.08
CA TYR A 463 7.60 -10.51 -25.18
C TYR A 463 6.89 -9.21 -24.92
N TYR A 464 5.61 -9.26 -24.51
CA TYR A 464 4.82 -8.05 -24.30
C TYR A 464 5.25 -7.27 -23.04
N TYR A 465 5.69 -7.92 -21.98
CA TYR A 465 6.26 -7.23 -20.82
C TYR A 465 7.56 -6.48 -21.17
N LYS A 466 8.47 -7.12 -21.94
CA LYS A 466 9.68 -6.45 -22.44
C LYS A 466 9.33 -5.29 -23.37
N LYS A 467 8.33 -5.47 -24.23
CA LYS A 467 7.85 -4.43 -25.12
C LYS A 467 7.26 -3.24 -24.35
N ALA A 468 6.51 -3.48 -23.26
CA ALA A 468 6.02 -2.39 -22.40
C ALA A 468 7.18 -1.54 -21.85
N GLN A 469 8.26 -2.18 -21.40
CA GLN A 469 9.46 -1.50 -20.86
C GLN A 469 10.28 -0.77 -21.93
N SER A 470 10.17 -1.16 -23.21
CA SER A 470 10.96 -0.57 -24.29
C SER A 470 10.53 0.88 -24.65
N TYR A 471 9.33 1.31 -24.25
CA TYR A 471 8.86 2.68 -24.43
C TYR A 471 9.57 3.62 -23.47
N SER A 472 10.38 4.56 -23.99
CA SER A 472 11.32 5.34 -23.18
C SER A 472 10.74 6.60 -22.53
N LYS A 473 9.73 7.20 -23.13
CA LYS A 473 9.19 8.50 -22.70
C LYS A 473 7.66 8.49 -22.73
N HIS A 474 7.03 8.28 -21.60
CA HIS A 474 5.58 8.40 -21.51
C HIS A 474 5.14 8.61 -20.06
N LYS A 475 3.91 9.09 -19.90
CA LYS A 475 3.24 9.19 -18.60
C LYS A 475 3.10 7.80 -17.96
N TYR A 476 3.27 7.69 -16.66
CA TYR A 476 3.21 6.44 -15.87
C TYR A 476 4.33 5.42 -16.16
N LYS A 477 5.45 5.84 -16.77
CA LYS A 477 6.55 4.94 -17.13
C LYS A 477 7.03 4.11 -15.95
N ASP A 478 7.39 4.74 -14.83
CA ASP A 478 7.94 4.03 -13.67
C ASP A 478 6.97 2.94 -13.14
N GLY A 479 5.67 3.24 -13.12
CA GLY A 479 4.65 2.28 -12.69
C GLY A 479 4.49 1.10 -13.65
N ILE A 480 4.48 1.37 -14.97
CA ILE A 480 4.36 0.34 -16.00
C ILE A 480 5.62 -0.54 -16.02
N ASP A 481 6.79 0.05 -16.01
CA ASP A 481 8.07 -0.66 -15.99
C ASP A 481 8.20 -1.54 -14.76
N TYR A 482 7.81 -1.00 -13.61
CA TYR A 482 7.83 -1.74 -12.36
C TYR A 482 6.91 -2.98 -12.40
N GLN A 483 5.67 -2.81 -12.88
CA GLN A 483 4.72 -3.92 -13.01
C GLN A 483 5.21 -4.97 -14.02
N ALA A 484 5.74 -4.54 -15.17
CA ALA A 484 6.31 -5.45 -16.17
C ALA A 484 7.52 -6.20 -15.62
N LYS A 485 8.41 -5.53 -14.87
CA LYS A 485 9.57 -6.15 -14.22
C LYS A 485 9.15 -7.19 -13.18
N ALA A 486 8.16 -6.85 -12.34
CA ALA A 486 7.63 -7.77 -11.34
C ALA A 486 7.02 -9.02 -11.99
N ALA A 487 6.25 -8.85 -13.08
CA ALA A 487 5.67 -9.96 -13.82
C ALA A 487 6.75 -10.87 -14.46
N LEU A 488 7.79 -10.29 -15.06
CA LEU A 488 8.92 -11.04 -15.62
C LEU A 488 9.66 -11.85 -14.54
N LEU A 489 9.88 -11.27 -13.36
CA LEU A 489 10.51 -12.00 -12.26
C LEU A 489 9.66 -13.18 -11.77
N LEU A 490 8.35 -13.00 -11.68
CA LEU A 490 7.43 -14.07 -11.28
C LEU A 490 7.37 -15.20 -12.32
N LEU A 491 7.40 -14.89 -13.62
CA LEU A 491 7.49 -15.89 -14.69
C LEU A 491 8.83 -16.66 -14.63
N GLY A 492 9.95 -15.97 -14.41
CA GLY A 492 11.27 -16.59 -14.30
C GLY A 492 11.41 -17.58 -13.15
N ASN A 493 10.69 -17.36 -12.04
CA ASN A 493 10.71 -18.24 -10.87
C ASN A 493 9.71 -19.42 -10.94
N LYS A 494 8.87 -19.49 -11.97
CA LYS A 494 8.02 -20.67 -12.25
C LYS A 494 8.78 -21.81 -12.95
N ARG A 495 9.99 -21.52 -13.45
CA ARG A 495 10.91 -22.45 -14.08
C ARG A 495 11.96 -22.91 -13.08
#